data_a03f999102b48a406cf27eecbb1f41c5
#
_entry.id   a03f999102b48a406cf27eecbb1f41c5
#
_cell.length_a   1.000
_cell.length_b   1.000
_cell.length_c   1.000
_cell.angle_alpha   90.00
_cell.angle_beta   90.00
_cell.angle_gamma   90.00
#
_symmetry.space_group_name_H-M   'P 1'
#
loop_
_entity.id
_entity.type
_entity.pdbx_description
1 polymer ?
#
loop_
_entity_poly.entity_id
_entity_poly.type
_entity_poly.pdbx_seq_one_letter_code
_entity_poly.pdbx_strand_id
1 'polypeptide(L)'
;AFLRHATSKLRPAADLAAIGTLGFRGEALAAIAAVSRVDIFSRAAGEDMGAALHLEGGVPGQTEPTGCPEGTTICVRDLFYNTPARMKFMKKDSAEGTAVSGVVQHLALSHPDVSFKLIRDGQEVLHTPGDGQLLSAIYAAMGRDFALGLLPISGSGGDVKVEGFVT
;
A
#
# COMPACT_ATOMS: atom_id res chain seq x y z
N ALA A 1 -13.93 7.29 -4.12
CA ALA A 1 -12.60 6.65 -4.23
C ALA A 1 -12.37 5.97 -5.58
N PHE A 2 -13.44 5.56 -6.30
CA PHE A 2 -13.39 4.86 -7.60
C PHE A 2 -13.72 5.73 -8.81
N LEU A 3 -13.96 6.99 -8.62
CA LEU A 3 -14.09 7.95 -9.72
C LEU A 3 -12.71 8.34 -10.23
N ARG A 4 -12.51 8.30 -11.53
CA ARG A 4 -11.27 8.76 -12.16
C ARG A 4 -11.00 10.22 -11.82
N HIS A 5 -9.74 10.55 -11.56
CA HIS A 5 -9.27 11.89 -11.21
C HIS A 5 -9.87 12.47 -9.91
N ALA A 6 -10.60 11.66 -9.13
CA ALA A 6 -11.10 12.06 -7.83
C ALA A 6 -10.02 11.85 -6.75
N THR A 7 -9.54 12.95 -6.18
CA THR A 7 -8.57 12.92 -5.09
C THR A 7 -8.91 13.95 -4.03
N SER A 8 -8.75 13.58 -2.76
CA SER A 8 -8.82 14.51 -1.63
C SER A 8 -7.46 15.11 -1.26
N LYS A 9 -6.37 14.65 -1.91
CA LYS A 9 -4.98 14.91 -1.52
C LYS A 9 -4.37 16.13 -2.19
N LEU A 10 -4.92 16.57 -3.32
CA LEU A 10 -4.52 17.77 -4.04
C LEU A 10 -5.75 18.61 -4.36
N ARG A 11 -5.73 19.89 -4.04
CA ARG A 11 -6.79 20.85 -4.37
C ARG A 11 -6.28 21.97 -5.27
N PRO A 12 -5.32 22.84 -4.86
CA PRO A 12 -4.71 23.83 -5.74
C PRO A 12 -3.51 23.24 -6.50
N ALA A 13 -3.16 23.86 -7.63
CA ALA A 13 -1.97 23.47 -8.41
C ALA A 13 -0.65 23.61 -7.62
N ALA A 14 -0.62 24.49 -6.62
CA ALA A 14 0.53 24.67 -5.75
C ALA A 14 0.87 23.42 -4.91
N ASP A 15 -0.11 22.57 -4.60
CA ASP A 15 0.11 21.32 -3.86
C ASP A 15 1.00 20.33 -4.63
N LEU A 16 1.10 20.48 -5.96
CA LEU A 16 1.98 19.63 -6.79
C LEU A 16 3.47 19.83 -6.49
N ALA A 17 3.85 20.97 -5.96
CA ALA A 17 5.24 21.27 -5.59
C ALA A 17 5.65 20.65 -4.24
N ALA A 18 4.69 20.23 -3.41
CA ALA A 18 4.94 19.72 -2.07
C ALA A 18 4.02 18.51 -1.75
N ILE A 19 4.12 17.43 -2.56
CA ILE A 19 3.33 16.23 -2.37
C ILE A 19 3.85 15.46 -1.16
N GLY A 20 3.09 15.46 -0.05
CA GLY A 20 3.39 14.72 1.18
C GLY A 20 2.67 13.37 1.30
N THR A 21 2.10 12.84 0.21
CA THR A 21 1.34 11.58 0.21
C THR A 21 1.84 10.62 -0.86
N LEU A 22 1.78 9.29 -0.58
CA LEU A 22 2.19 8.25 -1.53
C LEU A 22 1.38 8.25 -2.82
N GLY A 23 0.10 8.61 -2.77
CA GLY A 23 -0.76 8.69 -3.94
C GLY A 23 -1.43 10.05 -4.03
N PHE A 24 -1.56 10.60 -5.24
CA PHE A 24 -2.16 11.92 -5.46
C PHE A 24 -3.05 12.03 -6.70
N ARG A 25 -2.97 11.09 -7.64
CA ARG A 25 -3.65 11.16 -8.94
C ARG A 25 -5.13 10.76 -8.91
N GLY A 26 -5.60 10.03 -7.88
CA GLY A 26 -6.98 9.56 -7.78
C GLY A 26 -7.36 8.54 -8.86
N GLU A 27 -6.41 7.75 -9.35
CA GLU A 27 -6.64 6.81 -10.47
C GLU A 27 -6.41 5.34 -10.11
N ALA A 28 -5.58 5.05 -9.09
CA ALA A 28 -5.12 3.69 -8.81
C ALA A 28 -6.26 2.72 -8.51
N LEU A 29 -7.17 3.07 -7.60
CA LEU A 29 -8.30 2.22 -7.25
C LEU A 29 -9.29 2.06 -8.41
N ALA A 30 -9.52 3.12 -9.19
CA ALA A 30 -10.37 3.05 -10.38
C ALA A 30 -9.77 2.13 -11.45
N ALA A 31 -8.46 2.16 -11.66
CA ALA A 31 -7.76 1.29 -12.60
C ALA A 31 -7.77 -0.18 -12.15
N ILE A 32 -7.58 -0.45 -10.85
CA ILE A 32 -7.66 -1.79 -10.27
C ILE A 32 -9.09 -2.33 -10.43
N ALA A 33 -10.10 -1.57 -10.02
CA ALA A 33 -11.50 -2.00 -10.09
C ALA A 33 -11.96 -2.29 -11.53
N ALA A 34 -11.46 -1.54 -12.52
CA ALA A 34 -11.81 -1.74 -13.93
C ALA A 34 -11.42 -3.13 -14.47
N VAL A 35 -10.46 -3.83 -13.83
CA VAL A 35 -9.92 -5.12 -14.30
C VAL A 35 -10.04 -6.24 -13.28
N SER A 36 -10.85 -6.05 -12.25
CA SER A 36 -10.99 -7.01 -11.14
C SER A 36 -12.39 -6.97 -10.52
N ARG A 37 -12.64 -7.87 -9.57
CA ARG A 37 -13.75 -7.80 -8.62
C ARG A 37 -13.23 -7.25 -7.30
N VAL A 38 -13.87 -6.20 -6.79
CA VAL A 38 -13.41 -5.51 -5.58
C VAL A 38 -14.53 -5.44 -4.56
N ASP A 39 -14.24 -5.90 -3.35
CA ASP A 39 -15.08 -5.64 -2.18
C ASP A 39 -14.36 -4.67 -1.24
N ILE A 40 -15.10 -3.70 -0.73
CA ILE A 40 -14.61 -2.73 0.24
C ILE A 40 -15.52 -2.73 1.45
N PHE A 41 -14.89 -2.74 2.61
CA PHE A 41 -15.51 -2.56 3.90
C PHE A 41 -14.78 -1.43 4.61
N SER A 42 -15.50 -0.41 5.06
CA SER A 42 -14.87 0.73 5.73
C SER A 42 -15.74 1.27 6.83
N ARG A 43 -15.14 1.52 8.00
CA ARG A 43 -15.77 2.18 9.13
C ARG A 43 -14.85 3.28 9.67
N ALA A 44 -15.37 4.49 9.77
CA ALA A 44 -14.63 5.59 10.38
C ALA A 44 -14.56 5.40 11.91
N ALA A 45 -13.53 5.97 12.52
CA ALA A 45 -13.40 5.97 13.97
C ALA A 45 -14.60 6.68 14.63
N GLY A 46 -15.18 6.05 15.65
CA GLY A 46 -16.32 6.56 16.38
C GLY A 46 -17.69 6.36 15.72
N GLU A 47 -17.74 5.72 14.54
CA GLU A 47 -19.02 5.34 13.92
C GLU A 47 -19.44 3.93 14.36
N ASP A 48 -20.76 3.75 14.62
CA ASP A 48 -21.30 2.46 15.05
C ASP A 48 -21.37 1.44 13.93
N MET A 49 -21.58 1.91 12.69
CA MET A 49 -21.74 1.08 11.49
C MET A 49 -20.76 1.51 10.41
N GLY A 50 -20.24 0.52 9.71
CA GLY A 50 -19.45 0.72 8.49
C GLY A 50 -20.32 0.65 7.24
N ALA A 51 -19.65 0.75 6.10
CA ALA A 51 -20.25 0.61 4.78
C ALA A 51 -19.51 -0.47 3.97
N ALA A 52 -20.27 -1.23 3.20
CA ALA A 52 -19.76 -2.18 2.22
C ALA A 52 -20.09 -1.71 0.81
N LEU A 53 -19.16 -1.93 -0.13
CA LEU A 53 -19.35 -1.67 -1.55
C LEU A 53 -18.69 -2.78 -2.37
N HIS A 54 -19.44 -3.35 -3.31
CA HIS A 54 -18.93 -4.28 -4.29
C HIS A 54 -18.79 -3.61 -5.66
N LEU A 55 -17.69 -3.90 -6.38
CA LEU A 55 -17.47 -3.45 -7.74
C LEU A 55 -17.07 -4.64 -8.62
N GLU A 56 -17.60 -4.69 -9.84
CA GLU A 56 -17.20 -5.66 -10.85
C GLU A 56 -16.85 -4.95 -12.15
N GLY A 57 -15.62 -5.11 -12.65
CA GLY A 57 -15.17 -4.47 -13.90
C GLY A 57 -15.26 -2.95 -13.89
N GLY A 58 -15.16 -2.32 -12.71
CA GLY A 58 -15.27 -0.88 -12.51
C GLY A 58 -16.71 -0.37 -12.33
N VAL A 59 -17.70 -1.25 -12.39
CA VAL A 59 -19.12 -0.88 -12.16
C VAL A 59 -19.43 -1.05 -10.68
N PRO A 60 -19.76 0.02 -9.94
CA PRO A 60 -20.13 -0.07 -8.55
C PRO A 60 -21.56 -0.59 -8.37
N GLY A 61 -21.76 -1.46 -7.38
CA GLY A 61 -23.06 -1.82 -6.84
C GLY A 61 -23.62 -0.77 -5.90
N GLN A 62 -24.60 -1.16 -5.11
CA GLN A 62 -25.15 -0.31 -4.05
C GLN A 62 -24.23 -0.34 -2.82
N THR A 63 -24.16 0.79 -2.14
CA THR A 63 -23.49 0.85 -0.84
C THR A 63 -24.46 0.38 0.23
N GLU A 64 -24.01 -0.56 1.07
CA GLU A 64 -24.83 -1.17 2.12
C GLU A 64 -24.19 -0.93 3.49
N PRO A 65 -25.01 -0.67 4.54
CA PRO A 65 -24.50 -0.67 5.91
C PRO A 65 -23.99 -2.05 6.31
N THR A 66 -22.86 -2.11 7.02
CA THR A 66 -22.29 -3.38 7.46
C THR A 66 -21.54 -3.25 8.78
N GLY A 67 -21.51 -4.32 9.56
CA GLY A 67 -20.62 -4.42 10.72
C GLY A 67 -19.21 -4.79 10.25
N CYS A 68 -18.24 -3.92 10.49
CA CYS A 68 -16.84 -4.17 10.21
C CYS A 68 -15.94 -3.45 11.23
N PRO A 69 -14.67 -3.87 11.40
CA PRO A 69 -13.70 -3.16 12.23
C PRO A 69 -13.47 -1.72 11.75
N GLU A 70 -12.99 -0.85 12.63
CA GLU A 70 -12.50 0.47 12.23
C GLU A 70 -11.36 0.33 11.20
N GLY A 71 -11.31 1.27 10.28
CA GLY A 71 -10.36 1.26 9.15
C GLY A 71 -11.01 0.82 7.85
N THR A 72 -10.19 0.37 6.92
CA THR A 72 -10.64 -0.01 5.57
C THR A 72 -10.04 -1.35 5.16
N THR A 73 -10.90 -2.27 4.74
CA THR A 73 -10.51 -3.55 4.13
C THR A 73 -10.87 -3.50 2.65
N ILE A 74 -9.90 -3.78 1.80
CA ILE A 74 -10.10 -3.86 0.34
C ILE A 74 -9.70 -5.27 -0.11
N CYS A 75 -10.65 -6.00 -0.70
CA CYS A 75 -10.42 -7.32 -1.28
C CYS A 75 -10.45 -7.21 -2.80
N VAL A 76 -9.34 -7.51 -3.46
CA VAL A 76 -9.24 -7.55 -4.92
C VAL A 76 -9.16 -9.00 -5.35
N ARG A 77 -10.07 -9.45 -6.20
CA ARG A 77 -10.14 -10.83 -6.70
C ARG A 77 -10.21 -10.85 -8.22
N ASP A 78 -9.82 -11.97 -8.79
CA ASP A 78 -9.95 -12.24 -10.23
C ASP A 78 -9.30 -11.14 -11.10
N LEU A 79 -8.10 -10.71 -10.72
CA LEU A 79 -7.35 -9.70 -11.44
C LEU A 79 -7.19 -10.08 -12.91
N PHE A 80 -7.55 -9.17 -13.82
CA PHE A 80 -7.54 -9.33 -15.28
C PHE A 80 -8.56 -10.34 -15.85
N TYR A 81 -9.59 -10.75 -15.09
CA TYR A 81 -10.62 -11.69 -15.58
C TYR A 81 -11.30 -11.22 -16.88
N ASN A 82 -11.48 -9.91 -17.05
CA ASN A 82 -12.07 -9.27 -18.22
C ASN A 82 -11.04 -8.76 -19.25
N THR A 83 -9.75 -9.00 -19.02
CA THR A 83 -8.66 -8.60 -19.89
C THR A 83 -7.68 -9.74 -20.17
N PRO A 84 -8.08 -10.79 -20.92
CA PRO A 84 -7.29 -12.01 -21.09
C PRO A 84 -5.89 -11.78 -21.66
N ALA A 85 -5.72 -10.75 -22.50
CA ALA A 85 -4.42 -10.39 -23.04
C ALA A 85 -3.44 -9.98 -21.92
N ARG A 86 -3.91 -9.21 -20.92
CA ARG A 86 -3.07 -8.84 -19.77
C ARG A 86 -2.77 -10.04 -18.87
N MET A 87 -3.75 -10.92 -18.64
CA MET A 87 -3.55 -12.14 -17.85
C MET A 87 -2.45 -13.02 -18.43
N LYS A 88 -2.32 -13.12 -19.76
CA LYS A 88 -1.25 -13.88 -20.42
C LYS A 88 0.17 -13.35 -20.17
N PHE A 89 0.31 -12.09 -19.81
CA PHE A 89 1.61 -11.47 -19.49
C PHE A 89 2.00 -11.60 -18.02
N MET A 90 1.11 -12.08 -17.16
CA MET A 90 1.46 -12.37 -15.77
C MET A 90 2.49 -13.49 -15.69
N LYS A 91 3.43 -13.32 -14.80
CA LYS A 91 4.44 -14.33 -14.48
C LYS A 91 3.81 -15.43 -13.62
N LYS A 92 4.62 -16.41 -13.22
CA LYS A 92 4.21 -17.41 -12.23
C LYS A 92 3.88 -16.73 -10.91
N ASP A 93 2.93 -17.24 -10.15
CA ASP A 93 2.46 -16.68 -8.87
C ASP A 93 3.61 -16.41 -7.89
N SER A 94 4.61 -17.32 -7.85
CA SER A 94 5.79 -17.12 -7.01
C SER A 94 6.62 -15.89 -7.40
N ALA A 95 6.72 -15.59 -8.71
CA ALA A 95 7.47 -14.43 -9.20
C ALA A 95 6.70 -13.12 -8.96
N GLU A 96 5.38 -13.12 -9.18
CA GLU A 96 4.50 -12.00 -8.86
C GLU A 96 4.49 -11.74 -7.35
N GLY A 97 4.36 -12.78 -6.53
CA GLY A 97 4.42 -12.68 -5.08
C GLY A 97 5.76 -12.12 -4.57
N THR A 98 6.88 -12.45 -5.21
CA THR A 98 8.19 -11.88 -4.88
C THR A 98 8.25 -10.38 -5.24
N ALA A 99 7.70 -10.00 -6.38
CA ALA A 99 7.62 -8.58 -6.77
C ALA A 99 6.76 -7.77 -5.78
N VAL A 100 5.61 -8.30 -5.37
CA VAL A 100 4.75 -7.70 -4.34
C VAL A 100 5.50 -7.55 -3.02
N SER A 101 6.22 -8.60 -2.59
CA SER A 101 7.02 -8.55 -1.35
C SER A 101 8.08 -7.44 -1.40
N GLY A 102 8.76 -7.27 -2.55
CA GLY A 102 9.74 -6.19 -2.74
C GLY A 102 9.10 -4.79 -2.63
N VAL A 103 7.92 -4.59 -3.22
CA VAL A 103 7.19 -3.31 -3.11
C VAL A 103 6.80 -3.02 -1.67
N VAL A 104 6.24 -4.00 -0.94
CA VAL A 104 5.84 -3.81 0.47
C VAL A 104 7.07 -3.57 1.35
N GLN A 105 8.18 -4.24 1.10
CA GLN A 105 9.45 -4.02 1.80
C GLN A 105 9.96 -2.58 1.62
N HIS A 106 9.95 -2.05 0.40
CA HIS A 106 10.36 -0.67 0.15
C HIS A 106 9.43 0.34 0.83
N LEU A 107 8.11 0.08 0.83
CA LEU A 107 7.15 0.92 1.54
C LEU A 107 7.41 0.92 3.05
N ALA A 108 7.66 -0.24 3.64
CA ALA A 108 7.94 -0.38 5.06
C ALA A 108 9.23 0.35 5.47
N LEU A 109 10.27 0.31 4.63
CA LEU A 109 11.52 1.04 4.88
C LEU A 109 11.36 2.57 4.72
N SER A 110 10.50 3.01 3.81
CA SER A 110 10.22 4.45 3.61
C SER A 110 9.27 5.05 4.63
N HIS A 111 8.52 4.21 5.35
CA HIS A 111 7.55 4.59 6.39
C HIS A 111 7.72 3.76 7.66
N PRO A 112 8.84 3.95 8.39
CA PRO A 112 9.11 3.17 9.60
C PRO A 112 8.12 3.46 10.75
N ASP A 113 7.35 4.53 10.67
CA ASP A 113 6.26 4.91 11.56
C ASP A 113 4.96 4.14 11.32
N VAL A 114 4.88 3.34 10.24
CA VAL A 114 3.74 2.51 9.91
C VAL A 114 4.09 1.04 10.09
N SER A 115 3.22 0.29 10.79
CA SER A 115 3.33 -1.17 10.86
C SER A 115 2.81 -1.80 9.57
N PHE A 116 3.68 -2.56 8.89
CA PHE A 116 3.33 -3.34 7.70
C PHE A 116 3.31 -4.82 8.04
N LYS A 117 2.25 -5.49 7.63
CA LYS A 117 2.15 -6.95 7.71
C LYS A 117 1.81 -7.50 6.34
N LEU A 118 2.67 -8.39 5.81
CA LEU A 118 2.44 -9.09 4.55
C LEU A 118 2.27 -10.58 4.82
N ILE A 119 1.13 -11.11 4.38
CA ILE A 119 0.84 -12.55 4.38
C ILE A 119 0.80 -13.01 2.93
N ARG A 120 1.55 -14.07 2.61
CA ARG A 120 1.57 -14.70 1.29
C ARG A 120 1.34 -16.20 1.46
N ASP A 121 0.34 -16.73 0.76
CA ASP A 121 -0.03 -18.15 0.83
C ASP A 121 -0.27 -18.65 2.27
N GLY A 122 -0.90 -17.81 3.09
CA GLY A 122 -1.18 -18.09 4.50
C GLY A 122 0.00 -17.95 5.46
N GLN A 123 1.20 -17.60 4.96
CA GLN A 123 2.40 -17.38 5.78
C GLN A 123 2.73 -15.90 5.90
N GLU A 124 3.08 -15.48 7.11
CA GLU A 124 3.60 -14.14 7.37
C GLU A 124 5.04 -14.05 6.82
N VAL A 125 5.25 -13.17 5.84
CA VAL A 125 6.56 -12.98 5.17
C VAL A 125 7.23 -11.67 5.52
N LEU A 126 6.47 -10.72 6.08
CA LEU A 126 6.97 -9.45 6.61
C LEU A 126 6.06 -8.97 7.73
N HIS A 127 6.66 -8.45 8.80
CA HIS A 127 5.94 -7.70 9.82
C HIS A 127 6.87 -6.66 10.45
N THR A 128 6.60 -5.38 10.23
CA THR A 128 7.35 -4.27 10.82
C THR A 128 6.60 -3.67 12.00
N PRO A 129 7.30 -3.16 13.03
CA PRO A 129 6.64 -2.69 14.26
C PRO A 129 5.88 -1.37 14.09
N GLY A 130 6.30 -0.48 13.19
CA GLY A 130 5.72 0.86 13.05
C GLY A 130 6.11 1.80 14.19
N ASP A 131 7.30 1.63 14.74
CA ASP A 131 7.82 2.37 15.90
C ASP A 131 8.56 3.68 15.55
N GLY A 132 8.59 4.04 14.27
CA GLY A 132 9.32 5.19 13.75
C GLY A 132 10.83 4.99 13.63
N GLN A 133 11.34 3.80 13.96
CA GLN A 133 12.77 3.48 13.92
C GLN A 133 13.13 2.80 12.60
N LEU A 134 13.90 3.47 11.73
CA LEU A 134 14.32 2.87 10.47
C LEU A 134 15.11 1.57 10.68
N LEU A 135 15.95 1.49 11.73
CA LEU A 135 16.72 0.28 12.01
C LEU A 135 15.80 -0.91 12.38
N SER A 136 14.71 -0.67 13.11
CA SER A 136 13.70 -1.70 13.42
C SER A 136 13.02 -2.21 12.16
N ALA A 137 12.67 -1.30 11.25
CA ALA A 137 12.10 -1.66 9.95
C ALA A 137 13.09 -2.45 9.09
N ILE A 138 14.37 -2.06 9.06
CA ILE A 138 15.45 -2.79 8.34
C ILE A 138 15.62 -4.20 8.96
N TYR A 139 15.66 -4.30 10.28
CA TYR A 139 15.77 -5.59 10.97
C TYR A 139 14.64 -6.55 10.58
N ALA A 140 13.40 -6.06 10.59
CA ALA A 140 12.22 -6.84 10.23
C ALA A 140 12.17 -7.20 8.74
N ALA A 141 12.62 -6.31 7.86
CA ALA A 141 12.51 -6.47 6.41
C ALA A 141 13.69 -7.22 5.78
N MET A 142 14.90 -7.07 6.31
CA MET A 142 16.14 -7.59 5.71
C MET A 142 16.84 -8.62 6.59
N GLY A 143 16.38 -8.80 7.81
CA GLY A 143 16.89 -9.77 8.76
C GLY A 143 18.01 -9.24 9.67
N ARG A 144 18.26 -10.01 10.73
CA ARG A 144 19.19 -9.67 11.80
C ARG A 144 20.61 -9.46 11.32
N ASP A 145 21.12 -10.39 10.53
CA ASP A 145 22.54 -10.39 10.15
C ASP A 145 22.88 -9.17 9.28
N PHE A 146 21.96 -8.78 8.40
CA PHE A 146 22.10 -7.55 7.63
C PHE A 146 22.08 -6.31 8.53
N ALA A 147 21.13 -6.23 9.47
CA ALA A 147 20.96 -5.07 10.33
C ALA A 147 22.16 -4.86 11.30
N LEU A 148 22.79 -5.92 11.77
CA LEU A 148 23.96 -5.85 12.66
C LEU A 148 25.22 -5.32 11.97
N GLY A 149 25.32 -5.42 10.64
CA GLY A 149 26.45 -4.90 9.87
C GLY A 149 26.33 -3.43 9.49
N LEU A 150 25.24 -2.77 9.86
CA LEU A 150 24.96 -1.40 9.46
C LEU A 150 25.60 -0.35 10.35
N LEU A 151 26.19 0.65 9.72
CA LEU A 151 26.71 1.86 10.36
C LEU A 151 25.79 3.05 10.08
N PRO A 152 25.38 3.82 11.10
CA PRO A 152 24.57 5.01 10.89
C PRO A 152 25.38 6.08 10.18
N ILE A 153 24.74 6.76 9.24
CA ILE A 153 25.30 7.95 8.57
C ILE A 153 24.35 9.11 8.71
N SER A 154 24.91 10.29 8.88
CA SER A 154 24.19 11.57 8.84
C SER A 154 25.08 12.64 8.25
N GLY A 155 24.54 13.46 7.37
CA GLY A 155 25.25 14.57 6.77
C GLY A 155 24.29 15.59 6.18
N SER A 156 24.74 16.83 6.06
CA SER A 156 23.98 17.90 5.42
C SER A 156 24.90 18.79 4.60
N GLY A 157 24.38 19.28 3.45
CA GLY A 157 25.09 20.19 2.57
C GLY A 157 24.09 21.03 1.77
N GLY A 158 24.15 22.36 1.91
CA GLY A 158 23.12 23.23 1.35
C GLY A 158 21.74 22.90 1.88
N ASP A 159 20.78 22.71 0.99
CA ASP A 159 19.39 22.36 1.32
C ASP A 159 19.15 20.84 1.39
N VAL A 160 20.21 20.03 1.30
CA VAL A 160 20.11 18.57 1.31
C VAL A 160 20.56 18.01 2.65
N LYS A 161 19.71 17.18 3.28
CA LYS A 161 20.01 16.36 4.45
C LYS A 161 19.95 14.89 4.08
N VAL A 162 20.97 14.13 4.45
CA VAL A 162 21.03 12.68 4.25
C VAL A 162 21.17 12.02 5.61
N GLU A 163 20.30 11.07 5.90
CA GLU A 163 20.33 10.24 7.10
C GLU A 163 20.01 8.80 6.70
N GLY A 164 20.64 7.83 7.35
CA GLY A 164 20.39 6.42 7.09
C GLY A 164 21.49 5.51 7.59
N PHE A 165 21.64 4.38 6.92
CA PHE A 165 22.58 3.33 7.28
C PHE A 165 23.33 2.86 6.03
N VAL A 166 24.59 2.44 6.22
CA VAL A 166 25.44 1.82 5.18
C VAL A 166 26.09 0.56 5.73
N THR A 167 26.47 -0.36 4.82
CA THR A 167 27.30 -1.54 5.13
C THR A 167 28.75 -1.26 4.87
#